data_98382562dc1ae2ee137e79142b2b9c52
#
_entry.id   98382562dc1ae2ee137e79142b2b9c52
#
_cell.length_a   1.000
_cell.length_b   1.000
_cell.length_c   1.000
_cell.angle_alpha   90.00
_cell.angle_beta   90.00
_cell.angle_gamma   90.00
#
_symmetry.space_group_name_H-M   'P 1'
#
loop_
_entity.id
_entity.type
_entity.pdbx_description
1 polymer ?
#
loop_
_entity_poly.entity_id
_entity_poly.type
_entity_poly.pdbx_seq_one_letter_code
_entity_poly.pdbx_strand_id
1 'polypeptide(L)'
;MTMRRLVPLSLLLLAFAAAAQENRGDDKTQLPASYVPSGKAIFKLYCSACHGADAKGHGPATPTLNTRVPDLTTLTKRRGGKFPFEYVESTIRFGPGFNAHGSQEMPVWGPIFQYLENYNEAAVRQLIWNLCEYLESLQQK
;
A
#
# COMPACT_ATOMS: atom_id res chain seq x y z
N MET A 1 80.67 25.48 2.55
CA MET A 1 79.64 25.37 3.60
C MET A 1 78.27 25.56 2.96
N THR A 2 77.62 24.49 2.55
CA THR A 2 76.29 24.53 1.85
C THR A 2 75.20 24.09 2.82
N MET A 3 74.44 25.06 3.27
CA MET A 3 73.31 24.85 4.17
C MET A 3 72.14 24.29 3.35
N ARG A 4 71.88 22.95 3.44
CA ARG A 4 70.65 22.31 2.91
C ARG A 4 69.47 22.70 3.78
N ARG A 5 68.58 23.49 3.25
CA ARG A 5 67.29 23.80 3.86
C ARG A 5 66.41 22.58 3.71
N LEU A 6 66.09 21.91 4.82
CA LEU A 6 65.07 20.87 4.92
C LEU A 6 63.72 21.55 4.90
N VAL A 7 62.96 21.33 3.84
CA VAL A 7 61.53 21.72 3.76
C VAL A 7 60.75 20.64 4.52
N PRO A 8 59.93 21.01 5.48
CA PRO A 8 59.15 20.01 6.23
C PRO A 8 58.06 19.42 5.34
N LEU A 9 58.07 18.08 5.26
CA LEU A 9 57.14 17.23 4.50
C LEU A 9 55.69 17.16 5.10
N SER A 10 55.39 18.06 6.00
CA SER A 10 54.14 18.05 6.79
C SER A 10 52.96 18.87 6.20
N LEU A 11 53.14 19.48 5.00
CA LEU A 11 52.09 20.30 4.38
C LEU A 11 51.33 19.61 3.26
N LEU A 12 51.56 18.34 2.97
CA LEU A 12 50.95 17.63 1.83
C LEU A 12 49.81 16.68 2.20
N LEU A 13 49.36 16.62 3.47
CA LEU A 13 48.32 15.68 3.94
C LEU A 13 46.96 16.32 4.23
N LEU A 14 46.74 17.59 3.92
CA LEU A 14 45.47 18.30 4.22
C LEU A 14 44.57 18.57 3.01
N ALA A 15 44.91 18.07 1.82
CA ALA A 15 44.16 18.38 0.58
C ALA A 15 43.25 17.22 0.06
N PHE A 16 43.07 16.13 0.79
CA PHE A 16 42.30 14.97 0.28
C PHE A 16 41.00 14.65 1.06
N ALA A 17 40.55 15.53 1.93
CA ALA A 17 39.32 15.28 2.73
C ALA A 17 38.09 16.07 2.26
N ALA A 18 38.11 16.69 1.07
CA ALA A 18 37.03 17.59 0.60
C ALA A 18 36.24 17.09 -0.63
N ALA A 19 36.31 15.82 -0.99
CA ALA A 19 35.66 15.32 -2.21
C ALA A 19 34.72 14.10 -1.97
N ALA A 20 34.24 13.88 -0.76
CA ALA A 20 33.18 12.89 -0.49
C ALA A 20 31.93 13.58 0.07
N GLN A 21 31.47 14.66 -0.55
CA GLN A 21 30.06 15.02 -0.49
C GLN A 21 29.37 14.18 -1.56
N GLU A 22 28.97 12.97 -1.17
CA GLU A 22 27.97 12.22 -1.89
C GLU A 22 26.76 13.12 -2.05
N ASN A 23 26.51 13.49 -3.29
CA ASN A 23 25.28 14.09 -3.75
C ASN A 23 24.16 13.10 -3.41
N ARG A 24 23.60 13.18 -2.21
CA ARG A 24 22.32 12.59 -1.90
C ARG A 24 21.31 13.37 -2.73
N GLY A 25 21.15 12.90 -3.97
CA GLY A 25 20.09 13.36 -4.84
C GLY A 25 18.82 13.36 -4.04
N ASP A 26 18.15 14.51 -4.00
CA ASP A 26 16.77 14.62 -3.54
C ASP A 26 15.95 13.56 -4.29
N ASP A 27 15.84 12.39 -3.71
CA ASP A 27 14.88 11.37 -4.17
C ASP A 27 13.48 11.90 -3.84
N LYS A 28 12.96 12.69 -4.77
CA LYS A 28 11.60 13.23 -4.76
C LYS A 28 10.52 12.12 -4.83
N THR A 29 10.95 10.86 -4.87
CA THR A 29 10.09 9.68 -4.82
C THR A 29 9.76 9.24 -3.40
N GLN A 30 10.40 9.81 -2.37
CA GLN A 30 10.10 9.46 -1.00
C GLN A 30 8.79 10.13 -0.58
N LEU A 31 7.71 9.34 -0.57
CA LEU A 31 6.42 9.77 -0.07
C LEU A 31 6.59 10.23 1.40
N PRO A 32 5.93 11.34 1.81
CA PRO A 32 5.99 11.78 3.21
C PRO A 32 5.57 10.66 4.15
N ALA A 33 6.20 10.57 5.32
CA ALA A 33 5.94 9.52 6.33
C ALA A 33 4.45 9.44 6.79
N SER A 34 3.64 10.43 6.43
CA SER A 34 2.20 10.52 6.68
C SER A 34 1.34 10.26 5.44
N TYR A 35 1.95 9.84 4.31
CA TYR A 35 1.17 9.58 3.10
C TYR A 35 0.35 8.30 3.23
N VAL A 36 -0.96 8.46 3.33
CA VAL A 36 -1.91 7.34 3.25
C VAL A 36 -2.50 7.32 1.84
N PRO A 37 -2.36 6.23 1.08
CA PRO A 37 -2.89 6.14 -0.26
C PRO A 37 -4.41 6.35 -0.32
N SER A 38 -4.91 6.91 -1.43
CA SER A 38 -6.36 6.99 -1.67
C SER A 38 -6.98 5.60 -1.81
N GLY A 39 -8.26 5.45 -1.45
CA GLY A 39 -8.98 4.18 -1.60
C GLY A 39 -8.94 3.63 -3.03
N LYS A 40 -8.98 4.51 -4.04
CA LYS A 40 -8.81 4.13 -5.45
C LYS A 40 -7.42 3.53 -5.73
N ALA A 41 -6.37 4.10 -5.16
CA ALA A 41 -5.00 3.60 -5.35
C ALA A 41 -4.84 2.23 -4.67
N ILE A 42 -5.36 2.08 -3.46
CA ILE A 42 -5.37 0.82 -2.70
C ILE A 42 -6.13 -0.26 -3.48
N PHE A 43 -7.34 0.07 -3.95
CA PHE A 43 -8.16 -0.86 -4.74
C PHE A 43 -7.45 -1.32 -6.02
N LYS A 44 -6.87 -0.38 -6.77
CA LYS A 44 -6.12 -0.69 -7.98
C LYS A 44 -4.96 -1.64 -7.72
N LEU A 45 -4.23 -1.44 -6.62
CA LEU A 45 -3.02 -2.20 -6.32
C LEU A 45 -3.33 -3.61 -5.77
N TYR A 46 -4.31 -3.73 -4.88
CA TYR A 46 -4.52 -4.96 -4.11
C TYR A 46 -5.79 -5.73 -4.45
N CYS A 47 -6.79 -5.08 -5.06
CA CYS A 47 -8.11 -5.67 -5.23
C CYS A 47 -8.48 -5.92 -6.70
N SER A 48 -8.00 -5.07 -7.62
CA SER A 48 -8.45 -5.08 -9.02
C SER A 48 -8.05 -6.34 -9.78
N ALA A 49 -7.01 -7.05 -9.35
CA ALA A 49 -6.60 -8.31 -9.98
C ALA A 49 -7.73 -9.36 -9.98
N CYS A 50 -8.50 -9.42 -8.90
CA CYS A 50 -9.65 -10.31 -8.77
C CYS A 50 -10.98 -9.59 -9.04
N HIS A 51 -11.17 -8.40 -8.45
CA HIS A 51 -12.46 -7.70 -8.54
C HIS A 51 -12.67 -6.91 -9.84
N GLY A 52 -11.64 -6.81 -10.71
CA GLY A 52 -11.69 -5.99 -11.93
C GLY A 52 -11.47 -4.50 -11.63
N ALA A 53 -11.00 -3.75 -12.62
CA ALA A 53 -10.80 -2.31 -12.50
C ALA A 53 -12.12 -1.54 -12.27
N ASP A 54 -13.24 -2.13 -12.70
CA ASP A 54 -14.60 -1.63 -12.54
C ASP A 54 -15.32 -2.20 -11.30
N ALA A 55 -14.64 -2.99 -10.49
CA ALA A 55 -15.13 -3.64 -9.29
C ALA A 55 -16.30 -4.63 -9.51
N LYS A 56 -16.49 -5.15 -10.74
CA LYS A 56 -17.61 -6.06 -11.10
C LYS A 56 -17.25 -7.55 -10.98
N GLY A 57 -16.06 -7.90 -10.49
CA GLY A 57 -15.68 -9.28 -10.26
C GLY A 57 -15.08 -9.99 -11.47
N HIS A 58 -14.66 -9.27 -12.51
CA HIS A 58 -14.10 -9.82 -13.73
C HIS A 58 -12.61 -9.46 -13.89
N GLY A 59 -11.86 -9.52 -12.80
CA GLY A 59 -10.42 -9.26 -12.83
C GLY A 59 -9.62 -10.35 -13.56
N PRO A 60 -8.41 -10.05 -14.02
CA PRO A 60 -7.58 -11.01 -14.78
C PRO A 60 -7.23 -12.29 -14.01
N ALA A 61 -7.26 -12.27 -12.67
CA ALA A 61 -7.04 -13.46 -11.85
C ALA A 61 -8.28 -14.34 -11.68
N THR A 62 -9.48 -13.85 -12.02
CA THR A 62 -10.74 -14.59 -11.83
C THR A 62 -10.77 -15.99 -12.45
N PRO A 63 -10.19 -16.24 -13.65
CA PRO A 63 -10.22 -17.60 -14.24
C PRO A 63 -9.46 -18.66 -13.46
N THR A 64 -8.56 -18.26 -12.54
CA THR A 64 -7.77 -19.19 -11.72
C THR A 64 -8.39 -19.47 -10.36
N LEU A 65 -9.53 -18.83 -10.05
CA LEU A 65 -10.22 -18.96 -8.76
C LEU A 65 -11.32 -20.03 -8.85
N ASN A 66 -11.50 -20.80 -7.79
CA ASN A 66 -12.59 -21.76 -7.67
C ASN A 66 -13.91 -21.12 -7.19
N THR A 67 -13.86 -19.84 -6.82
CA THR A 67 -15.01 -19.09 -6.27
C THR A 67 -15.34 -17.92 -7.18
N ARG A 68 -16.65 -17.67 -7.33
CA ARG A 68 -17.10 -16.48 -8.04
C ARG A 68 -16.76 -15.23 -7.26
N VAL A 69 -16.01 -14.31 -7.89
CA VAL A 69 -15.71 -12.98 -7.35
C VAL A 69 -16.97 -12.11 -7.43
N PRO A 70 -17.43 -11.53 -6.32
CA PRO A 70 -18.66 -10.74 -6.30
C PRO A 70 -18.49 -9.38 -6.98
N ASP A 71 -19.59 -8.90 -7.61
CA ASP A 71 -19.72 -7.52 -8.03
C ASP A 71 -19.84 -6.61 -6.80
N LEU A 72 -18.83 -5.77 -6.58
CA LEU A 72 -18.78 -4.86 -5.44
C LEU A 72 -19.61 -3.58 -5.65
N THR A 73 -20.03 -3.28 -6.88
CA THR A 73 -20.82 -2.08 -7.19
C THR A 73 -22.29 -2.21 -6.78
N THR A 74 -22.74 -3.39 -6.38
CA THR A 74 -24.12 -3.70 -6.02
C THR A 74 -24.31 -3.98 -4.53
N LEU A 75 -23.33 -3.70 -3.69
CA LEU A 75 -23.39 -3.97 -2.25
C LEU A 75 -24.57 -3.25 -1.57
N THR A 76 -24.76 -1.98 -1.87
CA THR A 76 -25.87 -1.16 -1.37
C THR A 76 -27.22 -1.78 -1.73
N LYS A 77 -27.41 -2.14 -3.00
CA LYS A 77 -28.65 -2.78 -3.48
C LYS A 77 -28.93 -4.11 -2.79
N ARG A 78 -27.91 -4.94 -2.64
CA ARG A 78 -28.01 -6.28 -2.00
C ARG A 78 -28.22 -6.23 -0.49
N ARG A 79 -27.99 -5.07 0.13
CA ARG A 79 -28.08 -4.87 1.58
C ARG A 79 -29.16 -3.85 1.98
N GLY A 80 -30.25 -3.77 1.20
CA GLY A 80 -31.43 -3.00 1.58
C GLY A 80 -31.32 -1.49 1.36
N GLY A 81 -30.45 -1.04 0.44
CA GLY A 81 -30.36 0.38 0.03
C GLY A 81 -29.37 1.21 0.84
N LYS A 82 -28.66 0.63 1.82
CA LYS A 82 -27.58 1.30 2.56
C LYS A 82 -26.28 0.56 2.33
N PHE A 83 -25.19 1.31 2.08
CA PHE A 83 -23.86 0.72 1.97
C PHE A 83 -23.47 0.06 3.30
N PRO A 84 -23.10 -1.22 3.29
CA PRO A 84 -22.82 -1.97 4.52
C PRO A 84 -21.37 -1.76 4.98
N PHE A 85 -21.02 -0.53 5.38
CA PHE A 85 -19.66 -0.11 5.67
C PHE A 85 -18.93 -1.05 6.64
N GLU A 86 -19.54 -1.33 7.79
CA GLU A 86 -18.95 -2.19 8.83
C GLU A 86 -18.72 -3.63 8.34
N TYR A 87 -19.63 -4.16 7.53
CA TYR A 87 -19.46 -5.47 6.92
C TYR A 87 -18.30 -5.50 5.94
N VAL A 88 -18.14 -4.46 5.12
CA VAL A 88 -17.05 -4.33 4.14
C VAL A 88 -15.72 -4.17 4.88
N GLU A 89 -15.65 -3.29 5.88
CA GLU A 89 -14.47 -3.10 6.72
C GLU A 89 -14.04 -4.41 7.37
N SER A 90 -14.99 -5.10 8.01
CA SER A 90 -14.75 -6.40 8.66
C SER A 90 -14.26 -7.45 7.66
N THR A 91 -14.87 -7.51 6.46
CA THR A 91 -14.46 -8.44 5.41
C THR A 91 -13.04 -8.19 4.93
N ILE A 92 -12.65 -6.93 4.74
CA ILE A 92 -11.28 -6.56 4.36
C ILE A 92 -10.31 -6.93 5.48
N ARG A 93 -10.64 -6.58 6.71
CA ARG A 93 -9.75 -6.76 7.87
C ARG A 93 -9.57 -8.21 8.26
N PHE A 94 -10.64 -9.00 8.27
CA PHE A 94 -10.68 -10.34 8.85
C PHE A 94 -11.01 -11.46 7.85
N GLY A 95 -11.23 -11.10 6.58
CA GLY A 95 -11.66 -12.04 5.54
C GLY A 95 -13.18 -12.17 5.42
N PRO A 96 -13.67 -12.89 4.39
CA PRO A 96 -15.10 -12.99 4.05
C PRO A 96 -15.93 -13.88 5.00
N GLY A 97 -15.55 -13.97 6.27
CA GLY A 97 -16.26 -14.72 7.30
C GLY A 97 -15.97 -16.23 7.31
N PHE A 98 -16.25 -16.87 8.44
CA PHE A 98 -16.15 -18.30 8.62
C PHE A 98 -17.35 -19.00 7.97
N ASN A 99 -17.37 -19.11 6.66
CA ASN A 99 -18.16 -20.17 6.06
C ASN A 99 -17.38 -21.46 6.31
N ALA A 100 -17.93 -22.38 7.09
CA ALA A 100 -17.29 -23.66 7.45
C ALA A 100 -16.80 -24.47 6.23
N HIS A 101 -17.10 -24.02 5.02
CA HIS A 101 -16.79 -24.66 3.74
C HIS A 101 -16.46 -23.64 2.62
N GLY A 102 -16.20 -22.37 2.95
CA GLY A 102 -15.87 -21.33 1.95
C GLY A 102 -14.39 -21.33 1.55
N SER A 103 -14.10 -21.19 0.27
CA SER A 103 -12.72 -20.98 -0.19
C SER A 103 -12.18 -19.65 0.34
N GLN A 104 -10.99 -19.70 0.91
CA GLN A 104 -10.26 -18.51 1.39
C GLN A 104 -9.46 -17.86 0.26
N GLU A 105 -10.04 -17.73 -0.93
CA GLU A 105 -9.33 -17.18 -2.07
C GLU A 105 -9.14 -15.66 -2.00
N MET A 106 -10.00 -14.97 -1.23
CA MET A 106 -9.78 -13.57 -0.88
C MET A 106 -8.79 -13.49 0.30
N PRO A 107 -7.65 -12.82 0.15
CA PRO A 107 -6.70 -12.65 1.24
C PRO A 107 -7.32 -11.92 2.43
N VAL A 108 -6.86 -12.24 3.63
CA VAL A 108 -7.16 -11.46 4.84
C VAL A 108 -6.22 -10.25 4.86
N TRP A 109 -6.74 -9.08 4.51
CA TRP A 109 -5.92 -7.89 4.29
C TRP A 109 -5.44 -7.21 5.56
N GLY A 110 -6.12 -7.37 6.68
CA GLY A 110 -5.72 -6.76 7.96
C GLY A 110 -4.27 -7.04 8.33
N PRO A 111 -3.84 -8.30 8.48
CA PRO A 111 -2.44 -8.64 8.77
C PRO A 111 -1.45 -8.18 7.69
N ILE A 112 -1.86 -8.22 6.42
CA ILE A 112 -1.02 -7.76 5.31
C ILE A 112 -0.77 -6.26 5.42
N PHE A 113 -1.81 -5.46 5.63
CA PHE A 113 -1.68 -4.02 5.82
C PHE A 113 -0.92 -3.67 7.10
N GLN A 114 -1.09 -4.43 8.19
CA GLN A 114 -0.28 -4.26 9.40
C GLN A 114 1.21 -4.41 9.10
N TYR A 115 1.59 -5.43 8.36
CA TYR A 115 2.99 -5.63 7.96
C TYR A 115 3.50 -4.50 7.07
N LEU A 116 2.72 -4.08 6.06
CA LEU A 116 3.09 -3.01 5.12
C LEU A 116 3.22 -1.65 5.82
N GLU A 117 2.41 -1.39 6.82
CA GLU A 117 2.42 -0.14 7.61
C GLU A 117 3.27 -0.23 8.89
N ASN A 118 4.22 -1.18 8.95
CA ASN A 118 5.09 -1.38 10.10
C ASN A 118 4.32 -1.47 11.43
N TYR A 119 3.18 -2.16 11.42
CA TYR A 119 2.28 -2.34 12.56
C TYR A 119 1.67 -1.04 13.13
N ASN A 120 1.60 0.03 12.32
CA ASN A 120 0.91 1.26 12.68
C ASN A 120 -0.61 1.10 12.52
N GLU A 121 -1.31 0.79 13.59
CA GLU A 121 -2.77 0.58 13.59
C GLU A 121 -3.58 1.81 13.10
N ALA A 122 -3.11 3.02 13.33
CA ALA A 122 -3.80 4.21 12.82
C ALA A 122 -3.72 4.31 11.30
N ALA A 123 -2.56 4.01 10.72
CA ALA A 123 -2.38 3.95 9.27
C ALA A 123 -3.22 2.82 8.66
N VAL A 124 -3.23 1.63 9.25
CA VAL A 124 -4.05 0.49 8.79
C VAL A 124 -5.54 0.83 8.79
N ARG A 125 -6.05 1.44 9.88
CA ARG A 125 -7.45 1.89 9.93
C ARG A 125 -7.76 2.89 8.83
N GLN A 126 -6.87 3.85 8.59
CA GLN A 126 -7.08 4.86 7.55
C GLN A 126 -7.06 4.24 6.15
N LEU A 127 -6.16 3.28 5.88
CA LEU A 127 -6.13 2.54 4.61
C LEU A 127 -7.47 1.84 4.35
N ILE A 128 -7.95 1.08 5.33
CA ILE A 128 -9.22 0.34 5.19
C ILE A 128 -10.40 1.30 5.06
N TRP A 129 -10.41 2.37 5.83
CA TRP A 129 -11.44 3.42 5.73
C TRP A 129 -11.49 4.03 4.32
N ASN A 130 -10.36 4.49 3.80
CA ASN A 130 -10.27 5.07 2.45
C ASN A 130 -10.75 4.08 1.38
N LEU A 131 -10.41 2.79 1.54
CA LEU A 131 -10.88 1.74 0.63
C LEU A 131 -12.39 1.55 0.71
N CYS A 132 -12.98 1.56 1.90
CA CYS A 132 -14.44 1.47 2.07
C CYS A 132 -15.16 2.67 1.46
N GLU A 133 -14.68 3.90 1.69
CA GLU A 133 -15.24 5.12 1.05
C GLU A 133 -15.17 5.05 -0.48
N TYR A 134 -14.07 4.55 -1.02
CA TYR A 134 -13.96 4.34 -2.46
C TYR A 134 -14.99 3.32 -2.96
N LEU A 135 -15.15 2.18 -2.30
CA LEU A 135 -16.15 1.18 -2.66
C LEU A 135 -17.58 1.70 -2.53
N GLU A 136 -17.87 2.54 -1.53
CA GLU A 136 -19.15 3.22 -1.39
C GLU A 136 -19.40 4.16 -2.57
N SER A 137 -18.39 4.90 -3.02
CA SER A 137 -18.50 5.80 -4.18
C SER A 137 -18.80 5.10 -5.50
N LEU A 138 -18.52 3.79 -5.59
CA LEU A 138 -18.79 2.98 -6.79
C LEU A 138 -20.20 2.37 -6.82
N GLN A 139 -21.01 2.57 -5.78
CA GLN A 139 -22.31 1.91 -5.70
C GLN A 139 -23.27 2.38 -6.79
N GLN A 140 -23.93 1.43 -7.44
CA GLN A 140 -25.00 1.68 -8.38
C GLN A 140 -26.20 2.31 -7.64
N LYS A 141 -26.77 3.37 -8.23
CA LYS A 141 -27.98 4.04 -7.75
C LYS A 141 -29.22 3.24 -8.08
#